data_da1297ac80031578b4894142af6f0ba6
#
_entry.id   da1297ac80031578b4894142af6f0ba6
#
_cell.length_a   1.000
_cell.length_b   1.000
_cell.length_c   1.000
_cell.angle_alpha   90.00
_cell.angle_beta   90.00
_cell.angle_gamma   90.00
#
_symmetry.space_group_name_H-M   'P 1'
#
loop_
_entity.id
_entity.type
_entity.pdbx_description
1 polymer ?
#
loop_
_entity_poly.entity_id
_entity_poly.type
_entity_poly.pdbx_seq_one_letter_code
_entity_poly.pdbx_strand_id
1 'polypeptide(L)'
;LDAALITSMHARGFTIAIEPNGTLPVPPGVDWVCVSPKAGSFLQVTRGNEIKVVIPQANQQLADYAALDFDYFFVQAMDGPELAANTRLAIDTCKRQPQWRLSLQTHKLLQIP
;
A
#
# COMPACT_ATOMS: atom_id res chain seq x y z
N LEU A 1 -9.67 -4.43 14.54
CA LEU A 1 -9.20 -3.19 15.19
C LEU A 1 -10.39 -2.25 15.37
N ASP A 2 -10.70 -1.88 16.57
CA ASP A 2 -11.80 -0.99 16.88
C ASP A 2 -11.34 0.25 17.69
N ALA A 3 -12.23 1.21 17.87
CA ALA A 3 -11.91 2.46 18.54
C ALA A 3 -11.47 2.27 20.00
N ALA A 4 -12.05 1.30 20.69
CA ALA A 4 -11.69 1.01 22.10
C ALA A 4 -10.26 0.47 22.19
N LEU A 5 -9.89 -0.44 21.29
CA LEU A 5 -8.51 -0.97 21.23
C LEU A 5 -7.52 0.11 20.87
N ILE A 6 -7.83 0.96 19.90
CA ILE A 6 -6.99 2.08 19.49
C ILE A 6 -6.73 3.01 20.66
N THR A 7 -7.78 3.40 21.39
CA THR A 7 -7.67 4.27 22.56
C THR A 7 -6.79 3.62 23.64
N SER A 8 -6.98 2.32 23.88
CA SER A 8 -6.19 1.58 24.85
C SER A 8 -4.71 1.54 24.46
N MET A 9 -4.41 1.34 23.19
CA MET A 9 -3.03 1.30 22.70
C MET A 9 -2.36 2.66 22.79
N HIS A 10 -3.06 3.75 22.44
CA HIS A 10 -2.55 5.11 22.58
C HIS A 10 -2.27 5.47 24.04
N ALA A 11 -3.15 5.07 24.94
CA ALA A 11 -2.96 5.30 26.38
C ALA A 11 -1.69 4.63 26.91
N ARG A 12 -1.21 3.58 26.24
CA ARG A 12 0.02 2.87 26.58
C ARG A 12 1.24 3.38 25.80
N GLY A 13 1.10 4.45 25.02
CA GLY A 13 2.19 5.06 24.27
C GLY A 13 2.49 4.40 22.94
N PHE A 14 1.61 3.55 22.41
CA PHE A 14 1.81 2.93 21.10
C PHE A 14 1.37 3.85 19.95
N THR A 15 2.17 3.88 18.90
CA THR A 15 1.80 4.44 17.61
C THR A 15 1.15 3.34 16.76
N ILE A 16 0.04 3.64 16.11
CA ILE A 16 -0.72 2.64 15.37
C ILE A 16 -0.59 2.88 13.87
N ALA A 17 -0.06 1.86 13.18
CA ALA A 17 0.01 1.82 11.72
C ALA A 17 -0.76 0.61 11.22
N ILE A 18 -1.52 0.77 10.14
CA ILE A 18 -2.26 -0.33 9.52
C ILE A 18 -2.04 -0.34 8.00
N GLU A 19 -2.19 -1.53 7.41
CA GLU A 19 -2.10 -1.72 5.96
C GLU A 19 -3.36 -2.45 5.46
N PRO A 20 -4.52 -1.75 5.35
CA PRO A 20 -5.74 -2.36 4.85
C PRO A 20 -5.71 -2.49 3.33
N ASN A 21 -6.60 -3.36 2.80
CA ASN A 21 -6.81 -3.44 1.35
C ASN A 21 -7.72 -2.32 0.80
N GLY A 22 -8.30 -1.51 1.67
CA GLY A 22 -9.11 -0.35 1.30
C GLY A 22 -10.58 -0.65 1.09
N THR A 23 -11.05 -1.89 1.34
CA THR A 23 -12.45 -2.26 1.12
C THR A 23 -13.37 -1.93 2.29
N LEU A 24 -12.81 -1.60 3.45
CA LEU A 24 -13.56 -1.21 4.65
C LEU A 24 -13.04 0.13 5.17
N PRO A 25 -13.90 0.94 5.82
CA PRO A 25 -13.46 2.19 6.43
C PRO A 25 -12.39 1.97 7.49
N VAL A 26 -11.47 2.91 7.60
CA VAL A 26 -10.43 2.89 8.64
C VAL A 26 -10.99 3.52 9.91
N PRO A 27 -10.85 2.86 11.08
CA PRO A 27 -11.27 3.46 12.35
C PRO A 27 -10.52 4.77 12.63
N PRO A 28 -11.14 5.76 13.28
CA PRO A 28 -10.43 6.96 13.68
C PRO A 28 -9.36 6.66 14.73
N GLY A 29 -8.31 7.48 14.77
CA GLY A 29 -7.23 7.33 15.75
C GLY A 29 -6.05 6.49 15.29
N VAL A 30 -6.09 5.95 14.08
CA VAL A 30 -4.93 5.28 13.48
C VAL A 30 -3.90 6.32 13.05
N ASP A 31 -2.64 6.15 13.46
CA ASP A 31 -1.58 7.14 13.22
C ASP A 31 -1.02 7.11 11.80
N TRP A 32 -0.95 5.92 11.20
CA TRP A 32 -0.44 5.74 9.85
C TRP A 32 -1.29 4.76 9.07
N VAL A 33 -1.72 5.15 7.89
CA VAL A 33 -2.54 4.32 7.01
C VAL A 33 -1.81 4.10 5.70
N CYS A 34 -1.45 2.84 5.43
CA CYS A 34 -0.93 2.38 4.14
C CYS A 34 -1.99 1.51 3.49
N VAL A 35 -2.55 1.93 2.38
CA VAL A 35 -3.58 1.18 1.66
C VAL A 35 -2.96 0.34 0.57
N SER A 36 -3.28 -0.96 0.55
CA SER A 36 -2.86 -1.89 -0.50
C SER A 36 -4.09 -2.40 -1.24
N PRO A 37 -4.57 -1.69 -2.28
CA PRO A 37 -5.79 -2.07 -2.97
C PRO A 37 -5.60 -3.36 -3.77
N LYS A 38 -6.67 -4.16 -3.84
CA LYS A 38 -6.73 -5.33 -4.71
C LYS A 38 -7.49 -5.00 -5.98
N ALA A 39 -6.97 -5.48 -7.12
CA ALA A 39 -7.64 -5.30 -8.41
C ALA A 39 -9.06 -5.88 -8.37
N GLY A 40 -10.01 -5.15 -8.93
CA GLY A 40 -11.41 -5.55 -8.98
C GLY A 40 -12.20 -5.33 -7.70
N SER A 41 -11.57 -4.84 -6.62
CA SER A 41 -12.26 -4.52 -5.37
C SER A 41 -12.74 -3.07 -5.36
N PHE A 42 -13.87 -2.84 -4.70
CA PHE A 42 -14.36 -1.49 -4.49
C PHE A 42 -13.55 -0.80 -3.39
N LEU A 43 -12.92 0.32 -3.72
CA LEU A 43 -12.04 1.04 -2.81
C LEU A 43 -12.85 2.07 -2.01
N GLN A 44 -13.01 1.84 -0.71
CA GLN A 44 -13.66 2.79 0.20
C GLN A 44 -12.68 3.77 0.84
N VAL A 45 -11.43 3.35 1.06
CA VAL A 45 -10.40 4.21 1.64
C VAL A 45 -9.68 4.92 0.50
N THR A 46 -9.99 6.20 0.30
CA THR A 46 -9.47 7.00 -0.83
C THR A 46 -8.45 8.05 -0.40
N ARG A 47 -8.09 8.05 0.88
CA ARG A 47 -7.06 8.93 1.43
C ARG A 47 -6.31 8.25 2.55
N GLY A 48 -5.10 8.69 2.82
CA GLY A 48 -4.25 8.16 3.86
C GLY A 48 -2.83 8.67 3.72
N ASN A 49 -1.90 8.00 4.38
CA ASN A 49 -0.49 8.38 4.33
C ASN A 49 0.18 7.84 3.08
N GLU A 50 -0.02 6.55 2.78
CA GLU A 50 0.55 5.97 1.58
C GLU A 50 -0.39 4.95 0.94
N ILE A 51 -0.27 4.81 -0.37
CA ILE A 51 -0.91 3.74 -1.14
C ILE A 51 0.19 2.92 -1.80
N LYS A 52 0.07 1.59 -1.70
CA LYS A 52 1.03 0.67 -2.29
C LYS A 52 0.30 -0.28 -3.23
N VAL A 53 0.64 -0.22 -4.50
CA VAL A 53 -0.02 -1.01 -5.54
C VAL A 53 0.93 -2.09 -6.03
N VAL A 54 0.51 -3.34 -5.94
CA VAL A 54 1.26 -4.48 -6.45
C VAL A 54 1.01 -4.60 -7.95
N ILE A 55 2.05 -4.66 -8.75
CA ILE A 55 1.96 -4.76 -10.20
C ILE A 55 2.76 -5.96 -10.74
N PRO A 56 2.34 -6.58 -11.85
CA PRO A 56 1.11 -6.34 -12.59
C PRO A 56 -0.09 -7.05 -11.96
N GLN A 57 -1.28 -6.48 -12.13
CA GLN A 57 -2.55 -7.13 -11.78
C GLN A 57 -3.55 -6.89 -12.91
N ALA A 58 -4.37 -7.90 -13.22
CA ALA A 58 -5.41 -7.76 -14.21
C ALA A 58 -6.46 -6.72 -13.78
N ASN A 59 -7.01 -5.99 -14.74
CA ASN A 59 -8.07 -5.00 -14.50
C ASN A 59 -7.67 -3.87 -13.53
N GLN A 60 -6.37 -3.55 -13.48
CA GLN A 60 -5.86 -2.50 -12.61
C GLN A 60 -4.97 -1.55 -13.41
N GLN A 61 -5.20 -0.25 -13.23
CA GLN A 61 -4.37 0.79 -13.83
C GLN A 61 -3.95 1.77 -12.74
N LEU A 62 -2.69 2.18 -12.74
CA LEU A 62 -2.18 3.15 -11.75
C LEU A 62 -2.89 4.49 -11.84
N ALA A 63 -3.36 4.89 -13.03
CA ALA A 63 -4.12 6.12 -13.19
C ALA A 63 -5.38 6.18 -12.31
N ASP A 64 -5.96 5.02 -11.97
CA ASP A 64 -7.14 4.95 -11.11
C ASP A 64 -6.83 5.40 -9.68
N TYR A 65 -5.58 5.31 -9.27
CA TYR A 65 -5.15 5.66 -7.92
C TYR A 65 -4.37 6.97 -7.84
N ALA A 66 -3.83 7.45 -8.96
CA ALA A 66 -2.91 8.58 -8.97
C ALA A 66 -3.54 9.90 -8.50
N ALA A 67 -4.87 10.04 -8.62
CA ALA A 67 -5.59 11.24 -8.21
C ALA A 67 -6.16 11.14 -6.79
N LEU A 68 -5.93 10.04 -6.07
CA LEU A 68 -6.42 9.87 -4.71
C LEU A 68 -5.58 10.69 -3.73
N ASP A 69 -6.16 10.95 -2.55
CA ASP A 69 -5.55 11.82 -1.54
C ASP A 69 -4.62 11.05 -0.62
N PHE A 70 -3.45 10.70 -1.15
CA PHE A 70 -2.37 10.08 -0.38
C PHE A 70 -1.11 10.97 -0.44
N ASP A 71 -0.31 10.93 0.62
CA ASP A 71 0.95 11.66 0.67
C ASP A 71 2.03 10.96 -0.15
N TYR A 72 2.02 9.63 -0.17
CA TYR A 72 3.02 8.81 -0.86
C TYR A 72 2.35 7.75 -1.73
N PHE A 73 2.94 7.53 -2.91
CA PHE A 73 2.46 6.54 -3.88
C PHE A 73 3.59 5.54 -4.16
N PHE A 74 3.34 4.26 -3.86
CA PHE A 74 4.32 3.20 -4.07
C PHE A 74 3.80 2.13 -5.03
N VAL A 75 4.69 1.61 -5.86
CA VAL A 75 4.47 0.37 -6.62
C VAL A 75 5.40 -0.69 -6.08
N GLN A 76 4.89 -1.92 -6.03
CA GLN A 76 5.63 -3.09 -5.59
C GLN A 76 5.51 -4.18 -6.66
N ALA A 77 6.63 -4.82 -6.98
CA ALA A 77 6.62 -5.95 -7.91
C ALA A 77 5.88 -7.13 -7.28
N MET A 78 4.96 -7.74 -8.07
CA MET A 78 4.31 -8.97 -7.64
C MET A 78 5.34 -10.08 -7.45
N ASP A 79 5.25 -10.76 -6.32
CA ASP A 79 6.11 -11.89 -6.00
C ASP A 79 5.73 -13.14 -6.82
N GLY A 80 6.64 -14.11 -6.87
CA GLY A 80 6.43 -15.35 -7.58
C GLY A 80 7.48 -15.61 -8.66
N PRO A 81 7.19 -16.53 -9.61
CA PRO A 81 8.15 -16.92 -10.65
C PRO A 81 8.61 -15.77 -11.55
N GLU A 82 7.77 -14.75 -11.72
CA GLU A 82 8.04 -13.62 -12.60
C GLU A 82 8.60 -12.41 -11.85
N LEU A 83 9.10 -12.58 -10.62
CA LEU A 83 9.54 -11.46 -9.78
C LEU A 83 10.59 -10.57 -10.46
N ALA A 84 11.55 -11.14 -11.16
CA ALA A 84 12.59 -10.36 -11.84
C ALA A 84 12.01 -9.47 -12.94
N ALA A 85 11.11 -10.01 -13.76
CA ALA A 85 10.43 -9.24 -14.80
C ALA A 85 9.50 -8.18 -14.19
N ASN A 86 8.78 -8.53 -13.13
CA ASN A 86 7.87 -7.62 -12.44
C ASN A 86 8.63 -6.48 -11.76
N THR A 87 9.83 -6.75 -11.23
CA THR A 87 10.68 -5.72 -10.64
C THR A 87 11.15 -4.72 -11.70
N ARG A 88 11.55 -5.19 -12.88
CA ARG A 88 11.90 -4.30 -14.01
C ARG A 88 10.71 -3.45 -14.44
N LEU A 89 9.53 -4.04 -14.52
CA LEU A 89 8.30 -3.30 -14.83
C LEU A 89 8.03 -2.21 -13.79
N ALA A 90 8.19 -2.51 -12.50
CA ALA A 90 7.99 -1.55 -11.43
C ALA A 90 8.99 -0.39 -11.52
N ILE A 91 10.27 -0.69 -11.78
CA ILE A 91 11.31 0.33 -11.95
C ILE A 91 10.99 1.23 -13.16
N ASP A 92 10.64 0.65 -14.30
CA ASP A 92 10.29 1.40 -15.50
C ASP A 92 9.06 2.29 -15.28
N THR A 93 8.08 1.77 -14.55
CA THR A 93 6.88 2.53 -14.19
C THR A 93 7.23 3.76 -13.36
N CYS A 94 8.11 3.63 -12.36
CA CYS A 94 8.56 4.75 -11.53
C CYS A 94 9.32 5.79 -12.36
N LYS A 95 10.10 5.37 -13.35
CA LYS A 95 10.81 6.29 -14.24
C LYS A 95 9.86 7.08 -15.14
N ARG A 96 8.80 6.44 -15.64
CA ARG A 96 7.81 7.08 -16.51
C ARG A 96 6.81 7.94 -15.74
N GLN A 97 6.53 7.58 -14.50
CA GLN A 97 5.56 8.24 -13.63
C GLN A 97 6.21 8.57 -12.29
N PRO A 98 6.93 9.71 -12.19
CA PRO A 98 7.74 10.03 -10.99
C PRO A 98 6.96 10.21 -9.70
N GLN A 99 5.64 10.33 -9.76
CA GLN A 99 4.78 10.33 -8.58
C GLN A 99 4.88 9.01 -7.81
N TRP A 100 5.16 7.92 -8.54
CA TRP A 100 5.25 6.57 -7.98
C TRP A 100 6.68 6.24 -7.60
N ARG A 101 6.86 5.65 -6.42
CA ARG A 101 8.16 5.21 -5.90
C ARG A 101 8.16 3.70 -5.78
N LEU A 102 9.35 3.11 -5.91
CA LEU A 102 9.51 1.66 -5.77
C LEU A 102 9.46 1.27 -4.30
N SER A 103 8.60 0.30 -3.97
CA SER A 103 8.57 -0.36 -2.67
C SER A 103 9.23 -1.72 -2.77
N LEU A 104 10.15 -2.03 -1.87
CA LEU A 104 10.85 -3.31 -1.82
C LEU A 104 10.37 -4.13 -0.63
N GLN A 105 10.25 -5.46 -0.84
CA GLN A 105 10.00 -6.39 0.25
C GLN A 105 11.34 -6.79 0.87
N THR A 106 11.89 -5.93 1.70
CA THR A 106 13.24 -6.08 2.25
C THR A 106 13.45 -7.41 2.95
N HIS A 107 12.45 -7.89 3.69
CA HIS A 107 12.54 -9.19 4.37
C HIS A 107 12.77 -10.35 3.40
N LYS A 108 12.18 -10.30 2.20
CA LYS A 108 12.39 -11.34 1.18
C LYS A 108 13.77 -11.23 0.55
N LEU A 109 14.26 -10.01 0.34
CA LEU A 109 15.61 -9.79 -0.20
C LEU A 109 16.68 -10.28 0.76
N LEU A 110 16.44 -10.15 2.06
CA LEU A 110 17.35 -10.60 3.11
C LEU A 110 17.09 -12.04 3.56
N GLN A 111 16.09 -12.72 2.98
CA GLN A 111 15.69 -14.10 3.31
C GLN A 111 15.30 -14.27 4.78
N ILE A 112 14.70 -13.24 5.38
CA ILE A 112 14.15 -13.28 6.73
C ILE A 112 12.62 -13.34 6.68
N PRO A 113 12.00 -14.04 7.65
CA PRO A 113 10.54 -14.18 7.65
C PRO A 113 9.81 -12.84 7.93
#